data_8da3ef83f34e0867e8784756fb11a5b6
#
_entry.id   8da3ef83f34e0867e8784756fb11a5b6
#
_cell.length_a   1.000
_cell.length_b   1.000
_cell.length_c   1.000
_cell.angle_alpha   90.00
_cell.angle_beta   90.00
_cell.angle_gamma   90.00
#
_symmetry.space_group_name_H-M   'P 1'
#
loop_
_entity.id
_entity.type
_entity.pdbx_description
1 polymer ?
#
loop_
_entity_poly.entity_id
_entity_poly.type
_entity_poly.pdbx_seq_one_letter_code
_entity_poly.pdbx_strand_id
1 'polypeptide(L)'
;LRGGYSITRTGGAWAAKYGKKIIAWDNAPRPEYFDELFRVSKQQIIWGGNYFDLPPCRCFLIWNKPNIPTDFTMAQCEFAWCSLNENAKLISLSSTRSKGAKHWHPTEKPIGLYDWIFRLFCHPGDKILDTHLGSGNSRKAAYDAGLDFIGFEVDPEYYAKGCADFDAYAAQQSLFRQMAAESAGEQLCLL
;
A
#
# COMPACT_ATOMS: atom_id res chain seq x y z
N LEU A 1 -5.53 25.25 0.67
CA LEU A 1 -5.45 24.30 1.78
C LEU A 1 -4.10 23.59 1.68
N ARG A 2 -3.13 24.04 2.47
CA ARG A 2 -1.80 23.43 2.54
C ARG A 2 -1.88 22.21 3.46
N GLY A 3 -2.17 21.05 2.90
CA GLY A 3 -2.02 19.76 3.55
C GLY A 3 -0.60 19.20 3.41
N GLY A 4 0.42 20.06 3.41
CA GLY A 4 1.79 19.60 3.52
C GLY A 4 2.03 19.10 4.94
N TYR A 5 2.47 17.88 5.12
CA TYR A 5 3.06 17.42 6.35
C TYR A 5 4.20 18.38 6.69
N SER A 6 3.97 19.30 7.63
CA SER A 6 5.02 20.18 8.11
C SER A 6 6.05 19.36 8.88
N ILE A 7 7.07 18.88 8.18
CA ILE A 7 8.22 18.19 8.74
C ILE A 7 8.97 19.08 9.76
N THR A 8 8.67 20.37 9.77
CA THR A 8 9.37 21.36 10.59
C THR A 8 8.99 21.34 12.08
N ARG A 9 8.06 20.51 12.52
CA ARG A 9 7.52 20.61 13.89
C ARG A 9 7.92 19.53 14.87
N THR A 10 8.59 18.46 14.45
CA THR A 10 9.02 17.41 15.38
C THR A 10 10.41 16.91 15.04
N GLY A 11 11.40 17.32 15.85
CA GLY A 11 12.75 16.74 15.86
C GLY A 11 12.76 15.30 16.38
N GLY A 12 11.83 14.46 15.93
CA GLY A 12 11.74 13.05 16.30
C GLY A 12 12.60 12.14 15.42
N ALA A 13 12.85 10.93 15.88
CA ALA A 13 13.65 9.92 15.18
C ALA A 13 13.19 9.65 13.74
N TRP A 14 11.90 9.82 13.45
CA TRP A 14 11.33 9.67 12.11
C TRP A 14 11.80 10.78 11.15
N ALA A 15 11.71 12.06 11.57
CA ALA A 15 12.18 13.19 10.78
C ALA A 15 13.69 13.14 10.55
N ALA A 16 14.47 12.69 11.54
CA ALA A 16 15.90 12.48 11.40
C ALA A 16 16.23 11.37 10.39
N LYS A 17 15.43 10.31 10.35
CA LYS A 17 15.64 9.16 9.47
C LYS A 17 15.25 9.44 8.01
N TYR A 18 14.14 10.14 7.75
CA TYR A 18 13.55 10.26 6.43
C TYR A 18 13.46 11.70 5.90
N GLY A 19 13.52 12.71 6.75
CA GLY A 19 13.12 14.08 6.46
C GLY A 19 13.79 14.72 5.25
N LYS A 20 15.08 14.48 5.02
CA LYS A 20 15.82 15.08 3.88
C LYS A 20 15.39 14.51 2.53
N LYS A 21 15.05 13.23 2.46
CA LYS A 21 14.60 12.57 1.23
C LYS A 21 13.16 12.94 0.88
N ILE A 22 12.29 13.02 1.89
CA ILE A 22 10.87 13.32 1.70
C ILE A 22 10.64 14.71 1.10
N ILE A 23 11.40 15.72 1.50
CA ILE A 23 11.27 17.11 1.02
C ILE A 23 11.36 17.19 -0.52
N ALA A 24 12.11 16.30 -1.15
CA ALA A 24 12.35 16.35 -2.59
C ALA A 24 11.13 15.87 -3.42
N TRP A 25 10.30 14.98 -2.91
CA TRP A 25 9.20 14.36 -3.64
C TRP A 25 7.82 14.46 -2.96
N ASP A 26 7.74 14.97 -1.73
CA ASP A 26 6.48 15.18 -1.00
C ASP A 26 5.75 16.43 -1.52
N ASN A 27 5.38 16.39 -2.79
CA ASN A 27 4.59 17.44 -3.43
C ASN A 27 3.21 16.88 -3.79
N ALA A 28 2.18 17.67 -3.54
CA ALA A 28 0.82 17.30 -3.97
C ALA A 28 0.78 17.12 -5.50
N PRO A 29 0.19 16.05 -6.02
CA PRO A 29 -0.03 15.88 -7.44
C PRO A 29 -0.82 17.06 -8.01
N ARG A 30 -0.51 17.44 -9.26
CA ARG A 30 -1.26 18.46 -10.00
C ARG A 30 -2.60 17.91 -10.47
N PRO A 31 -3.59 18.78 -10.80
CA PRO A 31 -4.89 18.34 -11.31
C PRO A 31 -4.77 17.38 -12.50
N GLU A 32 -3.85 17.66 -13.43
CA GLU A 32 -3.63 16.86 -14.63
C GLU A 32 -3.22 15.41 -14.34
N TYR A 33 -2.61 15.16 -13.17
CA TYR A 33 -2.32 13.81 -12.71
C TYR A 33 -3.61 13.00 -12.48
N PHE A 34 -4.62 13.62 -11.88
CA PHE A 34 -5.90 12.96 -11.64
C PHE A 34 -6.68 12.72 -12.92
N ASP A 35 -6.63 13.68 -13.87
CA ASP A 35 -7.22 13.51 -15.20
C ASP A 35 -6.63 12.28 -15.91
N GLU A 36 -5.30 12.15 -15.90
CA GLU A 36 -4.62 10.99 -16.48
C GLU A 36 -4.93 9.69 -15.71
N LEU A 37 -4.98 9.74 -14.38
CA LEU A 37 -5.33 8.59 -13.56
C LEU A 37 -6.74 8.06 -13.92
N PHE A 38 -7.72 8.94 -14.06
CA PHE A 38 -9.07 8.59 -14.49
C PHE A 38 -9.13 8.11 -15.95
N ARG A 39 -8.29 8.68 -16.83
CA ARG A 39 -8.23 8.26 -18.22
C ARG A 39 -7.67 6.84 -18.41
N VAL A 40 -6.65 6.46 -17.67
CA VAL A 40 -5.93 5.18 -17.86
C VAL A 40 -6.49 4.02 -17.03
N SER A 41 -7.33 4.30 -16.02
CA SER A 41 -7.87 3.27 -15.13
C SER A 41 -9.39 3.32 -15.06
N LYS A 42 -10.02 2.14 -14.98
CA LYS A 42 -11.49 2.01 -14.87
C LYS A 42 -11.99 2.36 -13.49
N GLN A 43 -11.23 2.01 -12.47
CA GLN A 43 -11.57 2.22 -11.06
C GLN A 43 -10.34 2.69 -10.30
N GLN A 44 -10.55 3.53 -9.31
CA GLN A 44 -9.49 4.17 -8.56
C GLN A 44 -9.73 4.03 -7.05
N ILE A 45 -8.65 3.81 -6.30
CA ILE A 45 -8.60 3.90 -4.84
C ILE A 45 -7.42 4.82 -4.50
N ILE A 46 -7.71 5.99 -3.93
CA ILE A 46 -6.73 7.06 -3.71
C ILE A 46 -6.58 7.31 -2.22
N TRP A 47 -5.49 6.79 -1.64
CA TRP A 47 -5.15 7.05 -0.24
C TRP A 47 -4.82 8.54 -0.02
N GLY A 48 -5.37 9.10 1.07
CA GLY A 48 -5.28 10.54 1.30
C GLY A 48 -6.19 11.37 0.38
N GLY A 49 -7.18 10.76 -0.27
CA GLY A 49 -8.10 11.43 -1.18
C GLY A 49 -8.84 12.64 -0.57
N ASN A 50 -8.92 12.69 0.77
CA ASN A 50 -9.46 13.85 1.49
C ASN A 50 -8.59 15.13 1.41
N TYR A 51 -7.38 15.04 0.85
CA TYR A 51 -6.48 16.19 0.64
C TYR A 51 -6.57 16.75 -0.77
N PHE A 52 -7.33 16.12 -1.68
CA PHE A 52 -7.42 16.46 -3.09
C PHE A 52 -8.85 16.86 -3.47
N ASP A 53 -8.97 17.65 -4.53
CA ASP A 53 -10.26 18.00 -5.13
C ASP A 53 -10.73 16.84 -6.02
N LEU A 54 -11.36 15.85 -5.41
CA LEU A 54 -11.90 14.67 -6.07
C LEU A 54 -13.44 14.73 -6.09
N PRO A 55 -14.10 14.11 -7.07
CA PRO A 55 -15.55 14.03 -7.12
C PRO A 55 -16.16 13.43 -5.85
N PRO A 56 -17.40 13.76 -5.49
CA PRO A 56 -18.12 13.08 -4.43
C PRO A 56 -18.12 11.57 -4.64
N CYS A 57 -17.86 10.79 -3.61
CA CYS A 57 -17.85 9.34 -3.68
C CYS A 57 -18.82 8.72 -2.67
N ARG A 58 -19.46 7.61 -3.07
CA ARG A 58 -20.26 6.76 -2.17
C ARG A 58 -19.37 5.80 -1.40
N CYS A 59 -18.37 5.23 -2.07
CA CYS A 59 -17.40 4.33 -1.48
C CYS A 59 -16.19 5.10 -0.98
N PHE A 60 -15.78 4.80 0.23
CA PHE A 60 -14.48 5.19 0.77
C PHE A 60 -13.99 4.10 1.71
N LEU A 61 -12.67 4.02 1.88
CA LEU A 61 -12.05 3.03 2.73
C LEU A 61 -11.42 3.73 3.94
N ILE A 62 -11.62 3.14 5.10
CA ILE A 62 -10.98 3.57 6.34
C ILE A 62 -10.05 2.47 6.81
N TRP A 63 -8.77 2.80 6.93
CA TRP A 63 -7.79 1.98 7.62
C TRP A 63 -7.60 2.50 9.03
N ASN A 64 -8.23 1.84 10.00
CA ASN A 64 -8.02 2.08 11.42
C ASN A 64 -6.74 1.41 11.90
N LYS A 65 -5.91 2.14 12.65
CA LYS A 65 -4.61 1.71 13.18
C LYS A 65 -4.71 1.53 14.71
N PRO A 66 -5.14 0.39 15.21
CA PRO A 66 -5.42 0.20 16.65
C PRO A 66 -4.19 0.32 17.55
N ASN A 67 -3.00 0.29 16.95
CA ASN A 67 -1.72 0.45 17.67
C ASN A 67 -1.28 1.91 17.83
N ILE A 68 -2.03 2.90 17.32
CA ILE A 68 -1.73 4.33 17.48
C ILE A 68 -2.58 4.87 18.64
N PRO A 69 -1.97 5.30 19.76
CA PRO A 69 -2.69 5.90 20.88
C PRO A 69 -3.41 7.20 20.50
N THR A 70 -4.47 7.54 21.23
CA THR A 70 -5.30 8.74 20.98
C THR A 70 -4.57 10.06 21.22
N ASP A 71 -3.56 10.04 22.07
CA ASP A 71 -2.72 11.18 22.44
C ASP A 71 -1.47 11.31 21.58
N PHE A 72 -1.30 10.42 20.57
CA PHE A 72 -0.15 10.44 19.69
C PHE A 72 -0.36 11.41 18.51
N THR A 73 0.73 11.99 18.01
CA THR A 73 0.67 12.98 16.90
C THR A 73 0.39 12.39 15.52
N MET A 74 0.45 11.07 15.37
CA MET A 74 0.11 10.39 14.13
C MET A 74 -1.38 10.11 14.04
N ALA A 75 -1.92 10.17 12.82
CA ALA A 75 -3.32 9.84 12.57
C ALA A 75 -3.64 8.38 12.92
N GLN A 76 -4.70 8.19 13.71
CA GLN A 76 -5.20 6.87 14.09
C GLN A 76 -5.83 6.10 12.93
N CYS A 77 -6.26 6.80 11.88
CA CYS A 77 -6.79 6.17 10.67
C CYS A 77 -6.31 6.90 9.41
N GLU A 78 -6.37 6.20 8.29
CA GLU A 78 -6.21 6.78 6.96
C GLU A 78 -7.48 6.57 6.15
N PHE A 79 -7.77 7.56 5.31
CA PHE A 79 -8.91 7.59 4.40
C PHE A 79 -8.42 7.32 2.98
N ALA A 80 -9.16 6.49 2.24
CA ALA A 80 -9.01 6.40 0.79
C ALA A 80 -10.32 6.73 0.09
N TRP A 81 -10.27 7.66 -0.85
CA TRP A 81 -11.34 7.92 -1.81
C TRP A 81 -11.45 6.76 -2.78
N CYS A 82 -12.68 6.40 -3.19
CA CYS A 82 -12.90 5.28 -4.07
C CYS A 82 -13.95 5.62 -5.13
N SER A 83 -13.65 5.34 -6.41
CA SER A 83 -14.58 5.57 -7.52
C SER A 83 -15.70 4.54 -7.64
N LEU A 84 -15.60 3.43 -6.90
CA LEU A 84 -16.56 2.33 -6.94
C LEU A 84 -17.93 2.74 -6.40
N ASN A 85 -19.01 2.25 -7.01
CA ASN A 85 -20.37 2.47 -6.51
C ASN A 85 -20.74 1.45 -5.44
N GLU A 86 -19.96 1.39 -4.37
CA GLU A 86 -20.10 0.47 -3.25
C GLU A 86 -20.39 1.22 -1.94
N ASN A 87 -20.71 0.50 -0.87
CA ASN A 87 -20.76 1.07 0.47
C ASN A 87 -19.34 1.23 1.02
N ALA A 88 -19.15 2.23 1.88
CA ALA A 88 -17.89 2.43 2.59
C ALA A 88 -17.47 1.19 3.37
N LYS A 89 -16.16 0.95 3.46
CA LYS A 89 -15.58 -0.21 4.14
C LYS A 89 -14.54 0.24 5.18
N LEU A 90 -14.39 -0.54 6.23
CA LEU A 90 -13.42 -0.30 7.28
C LEU A 90 -12.61 -1.57 7.56
N ILE A 91 -11.31 -1.42 7.74
CA ILE A 91 -10.42 -2.45 8.28
C ILE A 91 -9.70 -1.92 9.52
N SER A 92 -9.54 -2.75 10.53
CA SER A 92 -8.66 -2.51 11.68
C SER A 92 -7.40 -3.36 11.53
N LEU A 93 -6.28 -2.71 11.23
CA LEU A 93 -5.00 -3.40 10.98
C LEU A 93 -3.86 -2.57 11.56
N SER A 94 -2.98 -3.22 12.32
CA SER A 94 -1.78 -2.55 12.85
C SER A 94 -0.92 -1.97 11.73
N SER A 95 -0.45 -0.73 11.94
CA SER A 95 0.50 -0.09 11.02
C SER A 95 1.92 -0.66 11.16
N THR A 96 2.21 -1.37 12.23
CA THR A 96 3.53 -1.96 12.46
C THR A 96 3.57 -3.42 12.00
N ARG A 97 4.68 -3.79 11.36
CA ARG A 97 5.04 -5.21 11.18
C ARG A 97 5.23 -5.87 12.54
N SER A 98 5.32 -7.21 12.59
CA SER A 98 5.66 -8.00 13.78
C SER A 98 6.80 -7.37 14.59
N LYS A 99 6.83 -7.56 15.91
CA LYS A 99 7.88 -7.03 16.80
C LYS A 99 9.29 -7.19 16.18
N GLY A 100 9.99 -6.08 15.99
CA GLY A 100 11.38 -6.05 15.46
C GLY A 100 11.53 -5.74 13.97
N ALA A 101 10.49 -5.80 13.15
CA ALA A 101 10.59 -5.41 11.76
C ALA A 101 10.58 -3.87 11.61
N LYS A 102 11.66 -3.34 11.05
CA LYS A 102 11.77 -1.89 10.82
C LYS A 102 11.15 -1.52 9.48
N HIS A 103 10.25 -0.53 9.50
CA HIS A 103 9.87 0.14 8.26
C HIS A 103 11.10 0.75 7.58
N TRP A 104 11.25 0.49 6.31
CA TRP A 104 12.34 1.06 5.54
C TRP A 104 11.87 2.16 4.57
N HIS A 105 10.56 2.20 4.29
CA HIS A 105 9.92 3.28 3.54
C HIS A 105 9.06 4.14 4.49
N PRO A 106 9.08 5.48 4.36
CA PRO A 106 8.39 6.38 5.31
C PRO A 106 6.87 6.25 5.32
N THR A 107 6.28 5.94 4.17
CA THR A 107 4.81 5.79 4.01
C THR A 107 4.39 4.34 3.81
N GLU A 108 5.19 3.40 4.31
CA GLU A 108 4.92 1.98 4.16
C GLU A 108 3.57 1.57 4.75
N LYS A 109 2.72 0.98 3.90
CA LYS A 109 1.45 0.35 4.30
C LYS A 109 1.63 -1.17 4.38
N PRO A 110 0.95 -1.87 5.30
CA PRO A 110 1.07 -3.32 5.44
C PRO A 110 0.51 -4.09 4.23
N ILE A 111 1.12 -5.23 3.89
CA ILE A 111 0.66 -6.11 2.80
C ILE A 111 -0.82 -6.48 2.99
N GLY A 112 -1.23 -6.82 4.23
CA GLY A 112 -2.62 -7.20 4.53
C GLY A 112 -3.66 -6.12 4.24
N LEU A 113 -3.27 -4.84 4.14
CA LEU A 113 -4.16 -3.77 3.72
C LEU A 113 -4.51 -3.89 2.22
N TYR A 114 -3.49 -4.17 1.39
CA TYR A 114 -3.68 -4.38 -0.04
C TYR A 114 -4.37 -5.70 -0.35
N ASP A 115 -4.03 -6.77 0.38
CA ASP A 115 -4.71 -8.06 0.29
C ASP A 115 -6.22 -7.92 0.56
N TRP A 116 -6.58 -7.18 1.61
CA TRP A 116 -7.98 -6.87 1.91
C TRP A 116 -8.68 -6.12 0.77
N ILE A 117 -8.02 -5.11 0.16
CA ILE A 117 -8.55 -4.35 -0.97
C ILE A 117 -8.76 -5.26 -2.18
N PHE A 118 -7.76 -6.07 -2.53
CA PHE A 118 -7.82 -6.93 -3.70
C PHE A 118 -8.89 -8.02 -3.56
N ARG A 119 -9.05 -8.60 -2.37
CA ARG A 119 -10.14 -9.53 -2.10
C ARG A 119 -11.53 -8.93 -2.22
N LEU A 120 -11.68 -7.63 -1.93
CA LEU A 120 -12.98 -6.97 -2.03
C LEU A 120 -13.35 -6.56 -3.45
N PHE A 121 -12.36 -6.13 -4.25
CA PHE A 121 -12.63 -5.35 -5.46
C PHE A 121 -11.97 -5.91 -6.72
N CYS A 122 -11.09 -6.90 -6.62
CA CYS A 122 -10.40 -7.46 -7.77
C CYS A 122 -10.88 -8.87 -8.10
N HIS A 123 -10.79 -9.21 -9.38
CA HIS A 123 -11.11 -10.53 -9.93
C HIS A 123 -9.88 -11.08 -10.66
N PRO A 124 -9.78 -12.40 -10.86
CA PRO A 124 -8.72 -12.98 -11.66
C PRO A 124 -8.61 -12.33 -13.05
N GLY A 125 -7.40 -11.94 -13.44
CA GLY A 125 -7.13 -11.25 -14.71
C GLY A 125 -7.22 -9.73 -14.66
N ASP A 126 -7.61 -9.14 -13.52
CA ASP A 126 -7.51 -7.70 -13.34
C ASP A 126 -6.05 -7.23 -13.32
N LYS A 127 -5.85 -5.98 -13.76
CA LYS A 127 -4.54 -5.33 -13.81
C LYS A 127 -4.50 -4.19 -12.81
N ILE A 128 -3.47 -4.19 -11.97
CA ILE A 128 -3.23 -3.17 -10.96
C ILE A 128 -2.18 -2.20 -11.45
N LEU A 129 -2.49 -0.90 -11.33
CA LEU A 129 -1.54 0.18 -11.53
C LEU A 129 -1.33 0.90 -10.19
N ASP A 130 -0.11 0.85 -9.67
CA ASP A 130 0.31 1.62 -8.49
C ASP A 130 1.27 2.74 -8.91
N THR A 131 0.80 3.95 -8.88
CA THR A 131 1.56 5.14 -9.32
C THR A 131 2.51 5.69 -8.25
N HIS A 132 2.46 5.17 -7.02
CA HIS A 132 3.28 5.57 -5.89
C HIS A 132 3.69 4.33 -5.08
N LEU A 133 4.48 3.47 -5.71
CA LEU A 133 4.81 2.12 -5.25
C LEU A 133 5.41 2.06 -3.84
N GLY A 134 6.26 3.02 -3.50
CA GLY A 134 6.89 3.12 -2.18
C GLY A 134 7.62 1.85 -1.77
N SER A 135 7.10 1.16 -0.75
CA SER A 135 7.71 -0.09 -0.26
C SER A 135 7.45 -1.32 -1.14
N GLY A 136 6.57 -1.23 -2.15
CA GLY A 136 6.18 -2.35 -2.99
C GLY A 136 5.30 -3.41 -2.31
N ASN A 137 4.70 -3.11 -1.16
CA ASN A 137 3.81 -4.06 -0.49
C ASN A 137 2.51 -4.33 -1.28
N SER A 138 2.05 -3.37 -2.09
CA SER A 138 0.97 -3.56 -3.06
C SER A 138 1.34 -4.60 -4.12
N ARG A 139 2.57 -4.58 -4.64
CA ARG A 139 3.10 -5.57 -5.59
C ARG A 139 3.12 -6.98 -4.99
N LYS A 140 3.51 -7.12 -3.71
CA LYS A 140 3.52 -8.41 -3.02
C LYS A 140 2.11 -8.98 -2.87
N ALA A 141 1.15 -8.16 -2.45
CA ALA A 141 -0.25 -8.57 -2.35
C ALA A 141 -0.85 -8.93 -3.73
N ALA A 142 -0.52 -8.17 -4.78
CA ALA A 142 -0.94 -8.49 -6.15
C ALA A 142 -0.37 -9.82 -6.65
N TYR A 143 0.91 -10.09 -6.35
CA TYR A 143 1.57 -11.37 -6.64
C TYR A 143 0.87 -12.55 -5.94
N ASP A 144 0.53 -12.40 -4.67
CA ASP A 144 -0.19 -13.44 -3.91
C ASP A 144 -1.61 -13.67 -4.45
N ALA A 145 -2.27 -12.60 -4.90
CA ALA A 145 -3.60 -12.65 -5.50
C ALA A 145 -3.61 -13.10 -6.98
N GLY A 146 -2.44 -13.29 -7.60
CA GLY A 146 -2.35 -13.67 -9.02
C GLY A 146 -2.81 -12.58 -9.99
N LEU A 147 -2.62 -11.31 -9.62
CA LEU A 147 -3.01 -10.15 -10.43
C LEU A 147 -1.82 -9.62 -11.24
N ASP A 148 -2.09 -9.14 -12.45
CA ASP A 148 -1.10 -8.37 -13.22
C ASP A 148 -0.81 -7.04 -12.53
N PHE A 149 0.47 -6.64 -12.48
CA PHE A 149 0.88 -5.47 -11.72
C PHE A 149 1.88 -4.59 -12.46
N ILE A 150 1.62 -3.29 -12.46
CA ILE A 150 2.55 -2.25 -12.90
C ILE A 150 2.68 -1.24 -11.75
N GLY A 151 3.92 -0.92 -11.35
CA GLY A 151 4.19 0.05 -10.29
C GLY A 151 5.27 1.05 -10.69
N PHE A 152 5.11 2.29 -10.21
CA PHE A 152 6.07 3.37 -10.42
C PHE A 152 6.59 3.88 -9.09
N GLU A 153 7.89 4.12 -9.00
CA GLU A 153 8.58 4.75 -7.88
C GLU A 153 9.56 5.79 -8.43
N VAL A 154 9.47 7.01 -7.92
CA VAL A 154 10.28 8.14 -8.40
C VAL A 154 11.69 8.14 -7.81
N ASP A 155 11.83 7.62 -6.57
CA ASP A 155 13.15 7.52 -5.92
C ASP A 155 13.86 6.24 -6.34
N PRO A 156 15.01 6.33 -7.05
CA PRO A 156 15.69 5.15 -7.58
C PRO A 156 16.25 4.22 -6.49
N GLU A 157 16.58 4.75 -5.29
CA GLU A 157 17.06 3.92 -4.20
C GLU A 157 15.90 3.11 -3.58
N TYR A 158 14.71 3.74 -3.40
CA TYR A 158 13.51 3.03 -2.97
C TYR A 158 13.06 2.03 -4.01
N TYR A 159 13.14 2.37 -5.29
CA TYR A 159 12.82 1.44 -6.37
C TYR A 159 13.71 0.19 -6.34
N ALA A 160 15.03 0.38 -6.34
CA ALA A 160 15.98 -0.73 -6.32
C ALA A 160 15.79 -1.63 -5.09
N LYS A 161 15.60 -1.01 -3.90
CA LYS A 161 15.35 -1.74 -2.66
C LYS A 161 14.01 -2.49 -2.69
N GLY A 162 12.96 -1.89 -3.24
CA GLY A 162 11.66 -2.51 -3.42
C GLY A 162 11.70 -3.72 -4.35
N CYS A 163 12.50 -3.65 -5.43
CA CYS A 163 12.73 -4.78 -6.32
C CYS A 163 13.43 -5.94 -5.58
N ALA A 164 14.53 -5.67 -4.89
CA ALA A 164 15.25 -6.71 -4.15
C ALA A 164 14.39 -7.34 -3.04
N ASP A 165 13.59 -6.54 -2.32
CA ASP A 165 12.67 -7.02 -1.28
C ASP A 165 11.53 -7.86 -1.88
N PHE A 166 11.05 -7.51 -3.07
CA PHE A 166 10.07 -8.32 -3.80
C PHE A 166 10.65 -9.64 -4.30
N ASP A 167 11.85 -9.63 -4.87
CA ASP A 167 12.49 -10.85 -5.39
C ASP A 167 12.72 -11.88 -4.26
N ALA A 168 13.18 -11.42 -3.09
CA ALA A 168 13.31 -12.24 -1.91
C ALA A 168 11.95 -12.80 -1.43
N TYR A 169 10.91 -11.96 -1.45
CA TYR A 169 9.55 -12.37 -1.11
C TYR A 169 9.01 -13.43 -2.05
N ALA A 170 9.13 -13.23 -3.36
CA ALA A 170 8.64 -14.15 -4.39
C ALA A 170 9.35 -15.51 -4.32
N ALA A 171 10.66 -15.51 -4.09
CA ALA A 171 11.45 -16.73 -3.90
C ALA A 171 10.96 -17.53 -2.66
N GLN A 172 10.69 -16.83 -1.55
CA GLN A 172 10.16 -17.47 -0.34
C GLN A 172 8.77 -18.08 -0.58
N GLN A 173 7.86 -17.35 -1.26
CA GLN A 173 6.53 -17.84 -1.58
C GLN A 173 6.57 -19.05 -2.52
N SER A 174 7.47 -19.05 -3.51
CA SER A 174 7.68 -20.19 -4.40
C SER A 174 8.10 -21.44 -3.63
N LEU A 175 9.05 -21.31 -2.69
CA LEU A 175 9.49 -22.41 -1.85
C LEU A 175 8.33 -22.98 -1.01
N PHE A 176 7.53 -22.12 -0.36
CA PHE A 176 6.38 -22.57 0.42
C PHE A 176 5.34 -23.30 -0.42
N ARG A 177 5.08 -22.85 -1.66
CA ARG A 177 4.16 -23.52 -2.59
C ARG A 177 4.68 -24.91 -3.00
N GLN A 178 5.98 -25.04 -3.24
CA GLN A 178 6.62 -26.33 -3.54
C GLN A 178 6.49 -27.29 -2.35
N MET A 179 6.88 -26.88 -1.16
CA MET A 179 6.76 -27.71 0.06
C MET A 179 5.31 -28.14 0.33
N ALA A 180 4.33 -27.25 0.12
CA ALA A 180 2.93 -27.59 0.28
C ALA A 180 2.44 -28.61 -0.75
N ALA A 181 2.90 -28.52 -2.00
CA ALA A 181 2.58 -29.48 -3.05
C ALA A 181 3.20 -30.87 -2.79
N GLU A 182 4.44 -30.93 -2.32
CA GLU A 182 5.13 -32.17 -1.92
C GLU A 182 4.39 -32.86 -0.77
N SER A 183 4.05 -32.11 0.30
CA SER A 183 3.30 -32.64 1.45
C SER A 183 1.90 -33.17 1.04
N ALA A 184 1.22 -32.49 0.14
CA ALA A 184 -0.07 -32.95 -0.37
C ALA A 184 0.05 -34.24 -1.21
N GLY A 185 1.13 -34.38 -1.99
CA GLY A 185 1.44 -35.57 -2.76
C GLY A 185 1.72 -36.79 -1.88
N GLU A 186 2.45 -36.62 -0.78
CA GLU A 186 2.72 -37.70 0.19
C GLU A 186 1.44 -38.17 0.90
N GLN A 187 0.51 -37.27 1.19
CA GLN A 187 -0.75 -37.59 1.87
C GLN A 187 -1.73 -38.39 0.97
N LEU A 188 -1.64 -38.24 -0.34
CA LEU A 188 -2.43 -39.03 -1.31
C LEU A 188 -1.89 -40.45 -1.52
N CYS A 189 -0.65 -40.74 -1.13
CA CYS A 189 -0.07 -42.08 -1.21
C CYS A 189 -0.41 -42.98 -0.01
N LEU A 190 -1.09 -42.45 1.02
CA LEU A 190 -1.45 -43.18 2.25
C LEU A 190 -2.92 -43.60 2.29
N LEU A 191 -3.69 -43.40 1.24
CA LEU A 191 -5.09 -43.84 1.05
C LEU A 191 -5.14 -44.97 0.01
#